data_029651c24cef2d5dbeee6f64ec2a48f2
#
_entry.id   029651c24cef2d5dbeee6f64ec2a48f2
#
_cell.length_a   1.000
_cell.length_b   1.000
_cell.length_c   1.000
_cell.angle_alpha   90.00
_cell.angle_beta   90.00
_cell.angle_gamma   90.00
#
_symmetry.space_group_name_H-M   'P 1'
#
loop_
_entity.id
_entity.type
_entity.pdbx_description
1 polymer ?
#
loop_
_entity_poly.entity_id
_entity_poly.type
_entity_poly.pdbx_seq_one_letter_code
_entity_poly.pdbx_strand_id
1 'polypeptide(L)'
;MRPEGRGAERVLSRLELAWTAFRDSYAGLPDARLLEPSVMGDWSVKDVMAHVSTWEEEALQHLPLIARGGTPPRYAASGGIDAFNARTAERKRDLSLAVIRRLLDESHRRLVELVRSAPEDQLAGETRFLRRLRLDTYGHYRLHADAIREWRAQR
;
A
#
# COMPACT_ATOMS: atom_id res chain seq x y z
N MET A 1 -11.60 21.63 -25.00
CA MET A 1 -11.48 20.20 -24.63
C MET A 1 -10.94 20.10 -23.23
N ARG A 2 -11.71 19.55 -22.31
CA ARG A 2 -11.30 19.39 -20.92
C ARG A 2 -10.23 18.29 -20.84
N PRO A 3 -9.19 18.44 -20.02
CA PRO A 3 -8.21 17.37 -19.80
C PRO A 3 -8.76 16.30 -18.83
N GLU A 4 -9.97 15.84 -19.12
CA GLU A 4 -10.59 14.79 -18.30
C GLU A 4 -9.71 13.54 -18.36
N GLY A 5 -9.37 13.01 -17.19
CA GLY A 5 -8.56 11.82 -17.07
C GLY A 5 -7.05 12.03 -16.94
N ARG A 6 -6.51 13.22 -17.17
CA ARG A 6 -5.06 13.46 -17.04
C ARG A 6 -4.56 13.33 -15.60
N GLY A 7 -5.38 13.76 -14.63
CA GLY A 7 -5.06 13.59 -13.22
C GLY A 7 -4.99 12.13 -12.84
N ALA A 8 -6.02 11.35 -13.23
CA ALA A 8 -6.07 9.92 -12.98
C ALA A 8 -4.91 9.19 -13.66
N GLU A 9 -4.63 9.47 -14.93
CA GLU A 9 -3.52 8.85 -15.67
C GLU A 9 -2.17 9.11 -15.00
N ARG A 10 -1.93 10.35 -14.58
CA ARG A 10 -0.68 10.72 -13.90
C ARG A 10 -0.52 10.01 -12.57
N VAL A 11 -1.58 9.95 -11.78
CA VAL A 11 -1.57 9.28 -10.48
C VAL A 11 -1.41 7.78 -10.66
N LEU A 12 -2.15 7.18 -11.62
CA LEU A 12 -2.05 5.76 -11.93
C LEU A 12 -0.66 5.36 -12.41
N SER A 13 -0.01 6.23 -13.18
CA SER A 13 1.36 6.01 -13.64
C SER A 13 2.35 5.93 -12.46
N ARG A 14 2.23 6.86 -11.51
CA ARG A 14 3.05 6.84 -10.29
C ARG A 14 2.78 5.61 -9.44
N LEU A 15 1.52 5.27 -9.28
CA LEU A 15 1.08 4.10 -8.52
C LEU A 15 1.68 2.83 -9.13
N GLU A 16 1.57 2.67 -10.44
CA GLU A 16 2.04 1.49 -11.16
C GLU A 16 3.57 1.35 -11.13
N LEU A 17 4.31 2.44 -11.30
CA LEU A 17 5.77 2.42 -11.19
C LEU A 17 6.23 1.95 -9.81
N ALA A 18 5.63 2.49 -8.75
CA ALA A 18 6.00 2.10 -7.39
C ALA A 18 5.55 0.67 -7.06
N TRP A 19 4.37 0.27 -7.55
CA TRP A 19 3.86 -1.10 -7.39
C TRP A 19 4.76 -2.12 -8.06
N THR A 20 5.15 -1.86 -9.31
CA THR A 20 6.07 -2.73 -10.06
C THR A 20 7.41 -2.85 -9.34
N ALA A 21 7.96 -1.74 -8.86
CA ALA A 21 9.21 -1.77 -8.09
C ALA A 21 9.08 -2.60 -6.81
N PHE A 22 7.94 -2.50 -6.12
CA PHE A 22 7.68 -3.32 -4.94
C PHE A 22 7.63 -4.80 -5.28
N ARG A 23 6.87 -5.19 -6.29
CA ARG A 23 6.77 -6.59 -6.72
C ARG A 23 8.11 -7.13 -7.22
N ASP A 24 8.86 -6.34 -7.98
CA ASP A 24 10.17 -6.73 -8.49
C ASP A 24 11.18 -6.95 -7.37
N SER A 25 11.02 -6.26 -6.23
CA SER A 25 11.94 -6.39 -5.11
C SER A 25 12.04 -7.82 -4.58
N TYR A 26 10.97 -8.61 -4.67
CA TYR A 26 10.94 -10.00 -4.21
C TYR A 26 10.68 -11.02 -5.34
N ALA A 27 10.61 -10.57 -6.58
CA ALA A 27 10.31 -11.45 -7.71
C ALA A 27 11.39 -12.54 -7.86
N GLY A 28 10.96 -13.74 -8.19
CA GLY A 28 11.84 -14.88 -8.41
C GLY A 28 12.36 -15.56 -7.15
N LEU A 29 12.04 -15.04 -5.96
CA LEU A 29 12.42 -15.70 -4.72
C LEU A 29 11.48 -16.88 -4.44
N PRO A 30 12.04 -18.04 -4.00
CA PRO A 30 11.20 -19.18 -3.61
C PRO A 30 10.41 -18.87 -2.34
N ASP A 31 9.31 -19.57 -2.14
CA ASP A 31 8.42 -19.34 -0.99
C ASP A 31 9.15 -19.38 0.35
N ALA A 32 10.11 -20.31 0.51
CA ALA A 32 10.90 -20.41 1.74
C ALA A 32 11.61 -19.09 2.07
N ARG A 33 12.12 -18.38 1.06
CA ARG A 33 12.78 -17.10 1.25
C ARG A 33 11.79 -16.00 1.66
N LEU A 34 10.57 -16.04 1.11
CA LEU A 34 9.52 -15.05 1.43
C LEU A 34 9.03 -15.19 2.88
N LEU A 35 9.29 -16.32 3.51
CA LEU A 35 8.91 -16.61 4.89
C LEU A 35 10.04 -16.37 5.89
N GLU A 36 11.25 -16.07 5.45
CA GLU A 36 12.39 -15.79 6.33
C GLU A 36 12.17 -14.49 7.11
N PRO A 37 12.41 -14.48 8.44
CA PRO A 37 12.28 -13.26 9.23
C PRO A 37 13.41 -12.27 8.96
N SER A 38 13.30 -11.11 9.55
CA SER A 38 14.36 -10.08 9.59
C SER A 38 14.58 -9.28 8.30
N VAL A 39 13.54 -9.17 7.47
CA VAL A 39 13.54 -8.23 6.32
C VAL A 39 13.35 -6.80 6.82
N MET A 40 12.38 -6.60 7.71
CA MET A 40 12.14 -5.34 8.41
C MET A 40 11.82 -5.67 9.88
N GLY A 41 12.74 -5.40 10.80
CA GLY A 41 12.61 -5.88 12.16
C GLY A 41 12.50 -7.41 12.15
N ASP A 42 11.44 -7.95 12.72
CA ASP A 42 11.17 -9.40 12.72
C ASP A 42 10.34 -9.86 11.52
N TRP A 43 9.92 -8.94 10.65
CA TRP A 43 9.01 -9.25 9.55
C TRP A 43 9.72 -9.94 8.38
N SER A 44 9.04 -10.91 7.79
CA SER A 44 9.38 -11.53 6.51
C SER A 44 8.82 -10.70 5.34
N VAL A 45 9.15 -11.08 4.11
CA VAL A 45 8.51 -10.49 2.92
C VAL A 45 6.99 -10.71 2.97
N LYS A 46 6.54 -11.90 3.37
CA LYS A 46 5.10 -12.18 3.56
C LYS A 46 4.45 -11.16 4.50
N ASP A 47 5.10 -10.87 5.62
CA ASP A 47 4.60 -9.89 6.59
C ASP A 47 4.53 -8.49 6.00
N VAL A 48 5.53 -8.11 5.21
CA VAL A 48 5.54 -6.83 4.49
C VAL A 48 4.39 -6.77 3.47
N MET A 49 4.16 -7.85 2.73
CA MET A 49 3.02 -7.94 1.79
C MET A 49 1.69 -7.75 2.50
N ALA A 50 1.52 -8.39 3.66
CA ALA A 50 0.31 -8.26 4.49
C ALA A 50 0.15 -6.81 4.98
N HIS A 51 1.23 -6.18 5.37
CA HIS A 51 1.27 -4.79 5.83
C HIS A 51 0.90 -3.81 4.70
N VAL A 52 1.45 -4.00 3.50
CA VAL A 52 1.11 -3.18 2.33
C VAL A 52 -0.37 -3.34 1.97
N SER A 53 -0.89 -4.56 1.96
CA SER A 53 -2.31 -4.84 1.74
C SER A 53 -3.20 -4.12 2.76
N THR A 54 -2.80 -4.12 4.04
CA THR A 54 -3.53 -3.44 5.11
C THR A 54 -3.63 -1.94 4.84
N TRP A 55 -2.55 -1.29 4.43
CA TRP A 55 -2.57 0.14 4.15
C TRP A 55 -3.33 0.48 2.86
N GLU A 56 -3.34 -0.42 1.88
CA GLU A 56 -4.24 -0.28 0.72
C GLU A 56 -5.70 -0.36 1.15
N GLU A 57 -6.04 -1.28 2.05
CA GLU A 57 -7.39 -1.39 2.62
C GLU A 57 -7.79 -0.13 3.37
N GLU A 58 -6.84 0.47 4.12
CA GLU A 58 -7.06 1.75 4.81
C GLU A 58 -7.33 2.88 3.81
N ALA A 59 -6.58 2.93 2.72
CA ALA A 59 -6.83 3.90 1.65
C ALA A 59 -8.22 3.70 1.03
N LEU A 60 -8.59 2.46 0.75
CA LEU A 60 -9.92 2.12 0.21
C LEU A 60 -11.05 2.55 1.15
N GLN A 61 -10.85 2.44 2.45
CA GLN A 61 -11.83 2.83 3.45
C GLN A 61 -11.95 4.34 3.61
N HIS A 62 -10.83 5.05 3.60
CA HIS A 62 -10.79 6.46 4.01
C HIS A 62 -10.77 7.46 2.86
N LEU A 63 -10.26 7.10 1.70
CA LEU A 63 -10.22 8.03 0.56
C LEU A 63 -11.62 8.49 0.08
N PRO A 64 -12.64 7.64 0.00
CA PRO A 64 -13.97 8.11 -0.34
C PRO A 64 -14.54 9.13 0.65
N LEU A 65 -14.26 8.97 1.93
CA LEU A 65 -14.66 9.93 2.96
C LEU A 65 -13.96 11.28 2.76
N ILE A 66 -12.65 11.26 2.50
CA ILE A 66 -11.86 12.47 2.22
C ILE A 66 -12.39 13.17 0.97
N ALA A 67 -12.72 12.42 -0.08
CA ALA A 67 -13.25 12.97 -1.33
C ALA A 67 -14.56 13.73 -1.12
N ARG A 68 -15.34 13.34 -0.10
CA ARG A 68 -16.59 14.01 0.27
C ARG A 68 -16.39 15.14 1.30
N GLY A 69 -15.13 15.48 1.62
CA GLY A 69 -14.81 16.53 2.58
C GLY A 69 -14.79 16.08 4.05
N GLY A 70 -14.96 14.79 4.31
CA GLY A 70 -14.89 14.24 5.65
C GLY A 70 -13.46 14.09 6.16
N THR A 71 -13.34 13.73 7.45
CA THR A 71 -12.04 13.52 8.10
C THR A 71 -12.02 12.13 8.74
N PRO A 72 -11.07 11.26 8.32
CA PRO A 72 -10.94 9.93 8.93
C PRO A 72 -10.56 10.01 10.42
N PRO A 73 -10.89 8.99 11.21
CA PRO A 73 -10.41 8.90 12.59
C PRO A 73 -8.89 8.93 12.65
N ARG A 74 -8.36 9.53 13.71
CA ARG A 74 -6.91 9.57 13.93
C ARG A 74 -6.43 8.27 14.55
N TYR A 75 -5.31 7.74 14.08
CA TYR A 75 -4.68 6.56 14.66
C TYR A 75 -4.27 6.79 16.11
N ALA A 76 -3.93 8.03 16.47
CA ALA A 76 -3.59 8.41 17.85
C ALA A 76 -4.71 8.06 18.84
N ALA A 77 -5.98 8.10 18.42
CA ALA A 77 -7.13 7.76 19.26
C ALA A 77 -7.16 6.28 19.67
N SER A 78 -6.46 5.40 18.94
CA SER A 78 -6.41 3.95 19.19
C SER A 78 -4.97 3.46 19.43
N GLY A 79 -4.10 4.30 19.96
CA GLY A 79 -2.74 3.94 20.35
C GLY A 79 -1.64 4.30 19.36
N GLY A 80 -1.98 4.93 18.23
CA GLY A 80 -1.02 5.38 17.22
C GLY A 80 -0.78 4.38 16.10
N ILE A 81 0.00 4.81 15.11
CA ILE A 81 0.30 4.00 13.91
C ILE A 81 1.05 2.72 14.24
N ASP A 82 2.03 2.77 15.15
CA ASP A 82 2.80 1.59 15.52
C ASP A 82 1.91 0.51 16.16
N ALA A 83 1.00 0.92 17.04
CA ALA A 83 0.04 0.01 17.63
C ALA A 83 -0.93 -0.57 16.59
N PHE A 84 -1.38 0.25 15.64
CA PHE A 84 -2.20 -0.19 14.52
C PHE A 84 -1.47 -1.24 13.69
N ASN A 85 -0.22 -0.97 13.32
CA ASN A 85 0.60 -1.89 12.54
C ASN A 85 0.81 -3.23 13.27
N ALA A 86 1.06 -3.19 14.57
CA ALA A 86 1.24 -4.40 15.38
C ALA A 86 -0.03 -5.25 15.41
N ARG A 87 -1.19 -4.61 15.62
CA ARG A 87 -2.48 -5.33 15.66
C ARG A 87 -2.84 -5.95 14.32
N THR A 88 -2.61 -5.23 13.22
CA THR A 88 -2.94 -5.74 11.88
C THR A 88 -1.97 -6.83 11.43
N ALA A 89 -0.68 -6.72 11.78
CA ALA A 89 0.31 -7.78 11.55
C ALA A 89 -0.10 -9.06 12.29
N GLU A 90 -0.51 -8.94 13.55
CA GLU A 90 -0.95 -10.08 14.35
C GLU A 90 -2.17 -10.78 13.74
N ARG A 91 -3.15 -10.01 13.27
CA ARG A 91 -4.35 -10.56 12.63
C ARG A 91 -4.06 -11.36 11.37
N LYS A 92 -3.04 -10.98 10.61
CA LYS A 92 -2.70 -11.61 9.32
C LYS A 92 -1.57 -12.64 9.43
N ARG A 93 -0.96 -12.78 10.60
CA ARG A 93 0.22 -13.64 10.81
C ARG A 93 0.00 -15.08 10.36
N ASP A 94 -1.14 -15.66 10.71
CA ASP A 94 -1.42 -17.07 10.44
C ASP A 94 -2.02 -17.34 9.07
N LEU A 95 -2.25 -16.30 8.27
CA LEU A 95 -2.71 -16.47 6.90
C LEU A 95 -1.57 -17.01 6.04
N SER A 96 -1.90 -17.93 5.12
CA SER A 96 -0.90 -18.50 4.23
C SER A 96 -0.36 -17.45 3.26
N LEU A 97 0.81 -17.71 2.68
CA LEU A 97 1.39 -16.86 1.64
C LEU A 97 0.44 -16.72 0.45
N ALA A 98 -0.24 -17.81 0.06
CA ALA A 98 -1.22 -17.78 -1.03
C ALA A 98 -2.39 -16.84 -0.73
N VAL A 99 -2.89 -16.85 0.50
CA VAL A 99 -3.97 -15.94 0.93
C VAL A 99 -3.47 -14.50 0.94
N ILE A 100 -2.28 -14.24 1.47
CA ILE A 100 -1.69 -12.90 1.49
C ILE A 100 -1.51 -12.36 0.06
N ARG A 101 -1.03 -13.18 -0.88
CA ARG A 101 -0.91 -12.80 -2.29
C ARG A 101 -2.25 -12.37 -2.87
N ARG A 102 -3.31 -13.13 -2.60
CA ARG A 102 -4.66 -12.79 -3.08
C ARG A 102 -5.18 -11.49 -2.47
N LEU A 103 -4.98 -11.30 -1.17
CA LEU A 103 -5.39 -10.07 -0.50
C LEU A 103 -4.67 -8.85 -1.09
N LEU A 104 -3.38 -8.97 -1.34
CA LEU A 104 -2.58 -7.91 -1.91
C LEU A 104 -3.02 -7.57 -3.34
N ASP A 105 -3.20 -8.58 -4.19
CA ASP A 105 -3.66 -8.40 -5.56
C ASP A 105 -5.05 -7.77 -5.59
N GLU A 106 -5.95 -8.22 -4.74
CA GLU A 106 -7.32 -7.71 -4.66
C GLU A 106 -7.38 -6.27 -4.15
N SER A 107 -6.66 -5.95 -3.09
CA SER A 107 -6.65 -4.59 -2.56
C SER A 107 -6.04 -3.61 -3.58
N HIS A 108 -4.98 -4.02 -4.28
CA HIS A 108 -4.37 -3.19 -5.31
C HIS A 108 -5.31 -2.96 -6.50
N ARG A 109 -5.99 -4.01 -6.98
CA ARG A 109 -6.95 -3.89 -8.07
C ARG A 109 -8.06 -2.90 -7.73
N ARG A 110 -8.61 -3.01 -6.53
CA ARG A 110 -9.67 -2.10 -6.04
C ARG A 110 -9.17 -0.66 -5.89
N LEU A 111 -7.93 -0.51 -5.47
CA LEU A 111 -7.30 0.81 -5.34
C LEU A 111 -7.15 1.50 -6.69
N VAL A 112 -6.72 0.77 -7.72
CA VAL A 112 -6.61 1.28 -9.09
C VAL A 112 -7.99 1.74 -9.58
N GLU A 113 -9.03 0.96 -9.35
CA GLU A 113 -10.40 1.33 -9.72
C GLU A 113 -10.88 2.58 -8.99
N LEU A 114 -10.58 2.68 -7.70
CA LEU A 114 -10.92 3.86 -6.90
C LEU A 114 -10.27 5.13 -7.47
N VAL A 115 -9.00 5.06 -7.83
CA VAL A 115 -8.28 6.20 -8.43
C VAL A 115 -8.89 6.58 -9.78
N ARG A 116 -9.22 5.58 -10.62
CA ARG A 116 -9.85 5.85 -11.92
C ARG A 116 -11.17 6.57 -11.80
N SER A 117 -11.96 6.27 -10.78
CA SER A 117 -13.28 6.84 -10.58
C SER A 117 -13.30 8.05 -9.64
N ALA A 118 -12.15 8.45 -9.12
CA ALA A 118 -12.06 9.58 -8.20
C ALA A 118 -12.38 10.90 -8.92
N PRO A 119 -13.00 11.88 -8.23
CA PRO A 119 -13.26 13.18 -8.81
C PRO A 119 -11.98 13.87 -9.27
N GLU A 120 -12.00 14.47 -10.44
CA GLU A 120 -10.81 15.11 -11.04
C GLU A 120 -10.21 16.19 -10.14
N ASP A 121 -11.03 16.95 -9.42
CA ASP A 121 -10.56 17.97 -8.49
C ASP A 121 -9.78 17.39 -7.30
N GLN A 122 -9.99 16.13 -6.97
CA GLN A 122 -9.23 15.44 -5.92
C GLN A 122 -7.86 14.96 -6.41
N LEU A 123 -7.70 14.81 -7.73
CA LEU A 123 -6.49 14.27 -8.36
C LEU A 123 -5.56 15.36 -8.91
N ALA A 124 -5.88 16.63 -8.69
CA ALA A 124 -5.09 17.77 -9.17
C ALA A 124 -4.54 18.56 -7.98
N GLY A 125 -3.30 19.04 -8.10
CA GLY A 125 -2.67 19.89 -7.09
C GLY A 125 -2.28 19.13 -5.81
N GLU A 126 -2.39 19.82 -4.67
CA GLU A 126 -1.98 19.33 -3.35
C GLU A 126 -3.22 19.06 -2.46
N THR A 127 -4.02 18.07 -2.81
CA THR A 127 -5.23 17.74 -2.06
C THR A 127 -4.93 16.81 -0.89
N ARG A 128 -5.83 16.77 0.10
CA ARG A 128 -5.77 15.80 1.21
C ARG A 128 -5.89 14.36 0.68
N PHE A 129 -6.69 14.18 -0.38
CA PHE A 129 -6.85 12.90 -1.07
C PHE A 129 -5.49 12.39 -1.58
N LEU A 130 -4.77 13.21 -2.34
CA LEU A 130 -3.47 12.82 -2.90
C LEU A 130 -2.40 12.61 -1.82
N ARG A 131 -2.40 13.43 -0.77
CA ARG A 131 -1.46 13.22 0.34
C ARG A 131 -1.70 11.88 1.03
N ARG A 132 -2.96 11.55 1.32
CA ARG A 132 -3.31 10.26 1.93
C ARG A 132 -2.98 9.10 1.01
N LEU A 133 -3.35 9.19 -0.26
CA LEU A 133 -3.04 8.17 -1.25
C LEU A 133 -1.54 7.88 -1.32
N ARG A 134 -0.72 8.92 -1.38
CA ARG A 134 0.73 8.78 -1.42
C ARG A 134 1.26 8.06 -0.17
N LEU A 135 0.81 8.48 1.01
CA LEU A 135 1.26 7.89 2.28
C LEU A 135 0.90 6.42 2.38
N ASP A 136 -0.29 6.04 1.95
CA ASP A 136 -0.79 4.67 2.10
C ASP A 136 -0.35 3.75 0.97
N THR A 137 0.08 4.29 -0.16
CA THR A 137 0.35 3.50 -1.37
C THR A 137 1.73 3.79 -1.98
N TYR A 138 1.84 4.62 -3.00
CA TYR A 138 3.06 4.68 -3.80
C TYR A 138 4.30 5.19 -3.06
N GLY A 139 4.16 6.05 -2.05
CA GLY A 139 5.27 6.40 -1.16
C GLY A 139 5.64 5.24 -0.24
N HIS A 140 4.65 4.52 0.24
CA HIS A 140 4.78 3.37 1.12
C HIS A 140 5.42 2.17 0.41
N TYR A 141 4.99 1.89 -0.83
CA TYR A 141 5.58 0.80 -1.64
C TYR A 141 7.08 0.95 -1.81
N ARG A 142 7.55 2.18 -2.08
CA ARG A 142 8.97 2.45 -2.29
C ARG A 142 9.80 2.17 -1.06
N LEU A 143 9.30 2.57 0.09
CA LEU A 143 9.97 2.32 1.37
C LEU A 143 10.22 0.82 1.57
N HIS A 144 9.20 0.01 1.33
CA HIS A 144 9.28 -1.44 1.51
C HIS A 144 10.09 -2.13 0.39
N ALA A 145 9.98 -1.65 -0.84
CA ALA A 145 10.79 -2.16 -1.93
C ALA A 145 12.29 -1.98 -1.64
N ASP A 146 12.68 -0.82 -1.14
CA ASP A 146 14.07 -0.52 -0.78
C ASP A 146 14.57 -1.44 0.34
N ALA A 147 13.77 -1.63 1.37
CA ALA A 147 14.10 -2.53 2.48
C ALA A 147 14.29 -3.98 2.02
N ILE A 148 13.40 -4.47 1.16
CA ILE A 148 13.48 -5.83 0.63
C ILE A 148 14.72 -5.98 -0.26
N ARG A 149 15.02 -5.02 -1.12
CA ARG A 149 16.23 -5.06 -1.97
C ARG A 149 17.50 -5.09 -1.14
N GLU A 150 17.56 -4.27 -0.10
CA GLU A 150 18.72 -4.22 0.80
C GLU A 150 18.91 -5.56 1.51
N TRP A 151 17.83 -6.13 2.05
CA TRP A 151 17.88 -7.46 2.66
C TRP A 151 18.31 -8.53 1.67
N ARG A 152 17.74 -8.51 0.46
CA ARG A 152 18.05 -9.49 -0.60
C ARG A 152 19.51 -9.41 -1.04
N ALA A 153 20.08 -8.22 -1.08
CA ALA A 153 21.48 -7.99 -1.51
C ALA A 153 22.50 -8.50 -0.49
N GLN A 154 22.09 -8.70 0.76
CA GLN A 154 22.99 -9.18 1.83
C GLN A 154 23.17 -10.70 1.84
N ARG A 155 22.60 -11.45 0.88
CA ARG A 155 22.60 -12.91 0.87
C ARG A 155 23.05 -13.54 -0.41
#